data_5348d3446cd6d672db8cea5709f97719
#
_entry.id   5348d3446cd6d672db8cea5709f97719
#
_cell.length_a   1.000
_cell.length_b   1.000
_cell.length_c   1.000
_cell.angle_alpha   90.00
_cell.angle_beta   90.00
_cell.angle_gamma   90.00
#
_symmetry.space_group_name_H-M   'P 1'
#
loop_
_entity.id
_entity.type
_entity.pdbx_description
1 polymer ?
#
loop_
_entity_poly.entity_id
_entity_poly.type
_entity_poly.pdbx_seq_one_letter_code
_entity_poly.pdbx_strand_id
1 'polypeptide(L)'
;MQKVTSPEGKVALKFGIQKLNLHQKGKEFEPKAQYPKPGAIDICFITNDPVEQVKTELENKNIQTQGLFERTGATGQIRSVYFRDPDMNLIEVSNYI
;
A
#
# COMPACT_ATOMS: atom_id res chain seq x y z
N MET A 1 6.78 -5.20 -15.80
CA MET A 1 6.95 -4.96 -14.36
C MET A 1 8.31 -5.43 -13.90
N GLN A 2 8.83 -4.80 -12.88
CA GLN A 2 10.16 -5.13 -12.35
C GLN A 2 10.00 -5.66 -10.92
N LYS A 3 10.65 -6.80 -10.62
CA LYS A 3 10.74 -7.31 -9.26
C LYS A 3 11.71 -6.45 -8.46
N VAL A 4 11.31 -6.02 -7.27
CA VAL A 4 12.16 -5.31 -6.32
C VAL A 4 12.09 -6.00 -4.97
N THR A 5 13.21 -5.96 -4.23
CA THR A 5 13.30 -6.57 -2.90
C THR A 5 13.80 -5.53 -1.92
N SER A 6 13.08 -5.35 -0.80
CA SER A 6 13.48 -4.40 0.24
C SER A 6 14.64 -4.97 1.06
N PRO A 7 15.33 -4.13 1.87
CA PRO A 7 16.37 -4.62 2.77
C PRO A 7 15.87 -5.69 3.74
N GLU A 8 14.58 -5.69 4.09
CA GLU A 8 13.98 -6.69 4.98
C GLU A 8 13.58 -7.97 4.25
N GLY A 9 13.84 -8.06 2.93
CA GLY A 9 13.48 -9.23 2.14
C GLY A 9 12.05 -9.24 1.61
N LYS A 10 11.30 -8.15 1.77
CA LYS A 10 9.95 -8.03 1.21
C LYS A 10 10.03 -7.82 -0.30
N VAL A 11 9.21 -8.55 -1.04
CA VAL A 11 9.22 -8.55 -2.50
C VAL A 11 8.00 -7.79 -3.03
N ALA A 12 8.21 -7.04 -4.10
CA ALA A 12 7.14 -6.31 -4.78
C ALA A 12 7.36 -6.31 -6.29
N LEU A 13 6.30 -6.05 -7.04
CA LEU A 13 6.37 -5.77 -8.47
C LEU A 13 6.17 -4.27 -8.68
N LYS A 14 7.14 -3.64 -9.33
CA LYS A 14 7.11 -2.22 -9.65
C LYS A 14 6.59 -2.03 -11.07
N PHE A 15 5.71 -1.04 -11.24
CA PHE A 15 5.24 -0.61 -12.56
C PHE A 15 5.14 0.91 -12.55
N GLY A 16 6.04 1.57 -13.29
CA GLY A 16 6.18 3.02 -13.21
C GLY A 16 6.60 3.43 -11.81
N ILE A 17 5.83 4.32 -11.18
CA ILE A 17 6.04 4.73 -9.78
C ILE A 17 5.11 4.00 -8.81
N GLN A 18 4.38 3.02 -9.29
CA GLN A 18 3.44 2.22 -8.48
C GLN A 18 4.04 0.89 -8.10
N LYS A 19 3.45 0.26 -7.10
CA LYS A 19 3.98 -0.98 -6.55
C LYS A 19 2.86 -1.92 -6.12
N LEU A 20 2.99 -3.19 -6.48
CA LEU A 20 2.15 -4.27 -5.99
C LEU A 20 2.99 -5.12 -5.04
N ASN A 21 2.61 -5.15 -3.76
CA ASN A 21 3.33 -5.92 -2.75
C ASN A 21 2.98 -7.40 -2.86
N LEU A 22 4.00 -8.26 -2.80
CA LEU A 22 3.82 -9.70 -2.88
C LEU A 22 3.95 -10.32 -1.49
N HIS A 23 3.00 -11.19 -1.15
CA HIS A 23 3.05 -11.99 0.07
C HIS A 23 3.08 -13.46 -0.31
N GLN A 24 3.94 -14.22 0.34
CA GLN A 24 3.97 -15.66 0.18
C GLN A 24 2.92 -16.28 1.09
N LYS A 25 2.09 -17.18 0.56
CA LYS A 25 1.10 -17.89 1.37
C LYS A 25 1.75 -18.56 2.57
N GLY A 26 1.22 -18.29 3.76
CA GLY A 26 1.76 -18.81 5.02
C GLY A 26 2.90 -17.99 5.60
N LYS A 27 3.40 -16.98 4.89
CA LYS A 27 4.51 -16.12 5.32
C LYS A 27 4.17 -14.63 5.12
N GLU A 28 2.90 -14.29 5.18
CA GLU A 28 2.45 -12.91 5.04
C GLU A 28 3.02 -12.05 6.17
N PHE A 29 3.23 -10.76 5.87
CA PHE A 29 3.71 -9.77 6.83
C PHE A 29 2.74 -8.59 6.90
N GLU A 30 2.77 -7.86 8.00
CA GLU A 30 1.94 -6.66 8.15
C GLU A 30 2.61 -5.44 7.50
N PRO A 31 1.85 -4.50 6.92
CA PRO A 31 0.41 -4.59 6.68
C PRO A 31 0.07 -5.52 5.50
N LYS A 32 -1.14 -6.09 5.52
CA LYS A 32 -1.58 -7.05 4.50
C LYS A 32 -3.10 -6.96 4.31
N ALA A 33 -3.62 -7.61 3.26
CA ALA A 33 -5.06 -7.78 3.10
C ALA A 33 -5.66 -8.47 4.33
N GLN A 34 -6.91 -8.17 4.64
CA GLN A 34 -7.62 -8.77 5.78
C GLN A 34 -7.68 -10.29 5.63
N TYR A 35 -7.91 -10.76 4.40
CA TYR A 35 -7.96 -12.18 4.05
C TYR A 35 -6.87 -12.46 3.01
N PRO A 36 -5.60 -12.63 3.42
CA PRO A 36 -4.47 -12.74 2.50
C PRO A 36 -4.39 -14.13 1.87
N LYS A 37 -5.25 -14.37 0.89
CA LYS A 37 -5.33 -15.59 0.11
C LYS A 37 -4.77 -15.35 -1.28
N PRO A 38 -4.41 -16.39 -2.05
CA PRO A 38 -4.13 -16.21 -3.48
C PRO A 38 -5.30 -15.48 -4.15
N GLY A 39 -5.01 -14.39 -4.86
CA GLY A 39 -6.01 -13.51 -5.47
C GLY A 39 -6.33 -12.25 -4.67
N ALA A 40 -5.95 -12.17 -3.39
CA ALA A 40 -6.07 -10.93 -2.62
C ALA A 40 -4.99 -9.94 -3.06
N ILE A 41 -5.24 -8.63 -2.84
CA ILE A 41 -4.37 -7.56 -3.31
C ILE A 41 -3.83 -6.76 -2.11
N ASP A 42 -2.56 -6.37 -2.21
CA ASP A 42 -1.89 -5.37 -1.36
C ASP A 42 -1.16 -4.45 -2.33
N ILE A 43 -1.76 -3.30 -2.63
CA ILE A 43 -1.28 -2.41 -3.68
C ILE A 43 -1.02 -1.00 -3.14
N CYS A 44 0.09 -0.40 -3.61
CA CYS A 44 0.47 0.97 -3.27
C CYS A 44 0.35 1.86 -4.49
N PHE A 45 -0.48 2.90 -4.39
CA PHE A 45 -0.62 3.94 -5.41
C PHE A 45 0.09 5.19 -4.97
N ILE A 46 0.85 5.78 -5.89
CA ILE A 46 1.47 7.09 -5.69
C ILE A 46 0.56 8.16 -6.30
N THR A 47 0.33 9.22 -5.56
CA THR A 47 -0.47 10.37 -6.03
C THR A 47 0.34 11.66 -5.86
N ASN A 48 -0.03 12.70 -6.61
CA ASN A 48 0.49 14.05 -6.40
C ASN A 48 -0.32 14.84 -5.39
N ASP A 49 -1.52 14.37 -5.02
CA ASP A 49 -2.34 15.01 -4.00
C ASP A 49 -1.74 14.73 -2.62
N PRO A 50 -1.71 15.72 -1.70
CA PRO A 50 -1.24 15.45 -0.34
C PRO A 50 -2.04 14.32 0.31
N VAL A 51 -1.36 13.35 0.93
CA VAL A 51 -2.03 12.20 1.54
C VAL A 51 -2.93 12.61 2.71
N GLU A 52 -2.63 13.72 3.38
CA GLU A 52 -3.50 14.30 4.41
C GLU A 52 -4.87 14.64 3.83
N GLN A 53 -4.89 15.19 2.62
CA GLN A 53 -6.14 15.51 1.91
C GLN A 53 -6.85 14.24 1.46
N VAL A 54 -6.11 13.26 0.95
CA VAL A 54 -6.67 11.96 0.55
C VAL A 54 -7.34 11.29 1.75
N LYS A 55 -6.67 11.30 2.90
CA LYS A 55 -7.23 10.75 4.14
C LYS A 55 -8.55 11.43 4.51
N THR A 56 -8.58 12.75 4.47
CA THR A 56 -9.78 13.54 4.78
C THR A 56 -10.91 13.21 3.82
N GLU A 57 -10.64 13.13 2.52
CA GLU A 57 -11.64 12.80 1.51
C GLU A 57 -12.23 11.40 1.73
N LEU A 58 -11.38 10.42 2.05
CA LEU A 58 -11.83 9.05 2.33
C LEU A 58 -12.73 9.01 3.57
N GLU A 59 -12.33 9.69 4.63
CA GLU A 59 -13.09 9.72 5.88
C GLU A 59 -14.41 10.46 5.69
N ASN A 60 -14.46 11.50 4.86
CA ASN A 60 -15.70 12.19 4.50
C ASN A 60 -16.68 11.31 3.74
N LYS A 61 -16.18 10.24 3.10
CA LYS A 61 -17.00 9.24 2.42
C LYS A 61 -17.27 8.01 3.29
N ASN A 62 -17.04 8.13 4.58
CA ASN A 62 -17.24 7.07 5.58
C ASN A 62 -16.35 5.85 5.34
N ILE A 63 -15.16 6.05 4.74
CA ILE A 63 -14.16 5.01 4.59
C ILE A 63 -13.17 5.14 5.74
N GLN A 64 -13.01 4.07 6.52
CA GLN A 64 -12.08 4.04 7.63
C GLN A 64 -10.64 3.97 7.11
N THR A 65 -9.76 4.80 7.67
CA THR A 65 -8.36 4.88 7.25
C THR A 65 -7.42 4.56 8.40
N GLN A 66 -6.17 4.20 8.05
CA GLN A 66 -5.07 4.05 8.99
C GLN A 66 -3.88 4.86 8.47
N GLY A 67 -3.17 5.47 9.35
CA GLY A 67 -2.00 6.29 9.01
C GLY A 67 -2.18 7.67 9.58
N LEU A 68 -1.22 8.53 9.34
CA LEU A 68 -0.22 8.47 8.25
C LEU A 68 1.06 7.76 8.73
N PHE A 69 1.63 6.92 7.88
CA PHE A 69 2.87 6.19 8.19
C PHE A 69 3.94 6.48 7.14
N GLU A 70 5.21 6.47 7.55
CA GLU A 70 6.33 6.50 6.62
C GLU A 70 6.72 5.07 6.26
N ARG A 71 6.93 4.82 4.96
CA ARG A 71 7.22 3.50 4.41
C ARG A 71 8.28 3.60 3.31
N THR A 72 8.79 2.45 2.88
CA THR A 72 9.70 2.35 1.74
C THR A 72 8.88 2.10 0.49
N GLY A 73 8.91 3.05 -0.45
CA GLY A 73 8.24 2.93 -1.74
C GLY A 73 9.12 2.30 -2.81
N ALA A 74 8.61 2.29 -4.04
CA ALA A 74 9.33 1.70 -5.18
C ALA A 74 10.63 2.46 -5.51
N THR A 75 10.68 3.78 -5.27
CA THR A 75 11.81 4.64 -5.63
C THR A 75 12.28 5.54 -4.49
N GLY A 76 11.87 5.29 -3.25
CA GLY A 76 12.30 6.08 -2.09
C GLY A 76 11.31 6.02 -0.94
N GLN A 77 11.52 6.88 0.05
CA GLN A 77 10.65 6.96 1.22
C GLN A 77 9.33 7.64 0.87
N ILE A 78 8.24 7.13 1.41
CA ILE A 78 6.88 7.61 1.16
C ILE A 78 6.16 7.83 2.47
N ARG A 79 5.13 8.68 2.44
CA ARG A 79 4.16 8.85 3.51
C ARG A 79 2.84 8.28 3.01
N SER A 80 2.21 7.42 3.81
CA SER A 80 1.11 6.57 3.34
C SER A 80 -0.11 6.65 4.22
N VAL A 81 -1.27 6.57 3.58
CA VAL A 81 -2.55 6.27 4.23
C VAL A 81 -3.04 4.93 3.68
N TYR A 82 -3.60 4.11 4.56
CA TYR A 82 -4.13 2.78 4.22
C TYR A 82 -5.63 2.74 4.40
N PHE A 83 -6.29 1.99 3.56
CA PHE A 83 -7.70 1.64 3.72
C PHE A 83 -7.99 0.28 3.08
N ARG A 84 -9.18 -0.24 3.32
CA ARG A 84 -9.61 -1.52 2.76
C ARG A 84 -10.66 -1.28 1.69
N ASP A 85 -10.58 -2.04 0.57
CA ASP A 85 -11.66 -2.05 -0.40
C ASP A 85 -12.82 -2.94 0.11
N PRO A 86 -13.97 -3.03 -0.60
CA PRO A 86 -15.09 -3.85 -0.13
C PRO A 86 -14.76 -5.31 0.07
N ASP A 87 -13.75 -5.84 -0.62
CA ASP A 87 -13.29 -7.23 -0.48
C ASP A 87 -12.18 -7.36 0.56
N MET A 88 -11.91 -6.29 1.32
CA MET A 88 -10.92 -6.23 2.39
C MET A 88 -9.47 -6.37 1.90
N ASN A 89 -9.21 -6.07 0.64
CA ASN A 89 -7.86 -5.92 0.13
C ASN A 89 -7.20 -4.69 0.75
N LEU A 90 -5.88 -4.71 0.86
CA LEU A 90 -5.13 -3.57 1.39
C LEU A 90 -4.79 -2.59 0.27
N ILE A 91 -5.26 -1.35 0.43
CA ILE A 91 -4.96 -0.26 -0.49
C ILE A 91 -4.14 0.77 0.25
N GLU A 92 -3.03 1.15 -0.33
CA GLU A 92 -2.13 2.18 0.19
C GLU A 92 -2.07 3.32 -0.81
N VAL A 93 -2.23 4.56 -0.34
CA VAL A 93 -2.05 5.76 -1.17
C VAL A 93 -0.97 6.60 -0.53
N SER A 94 -0.01 7.06 -1.33
CA SER A 94 1.23 7.62 -0.80
C SER A 94 1.73 8.82 -1.59
N ASN A 95 2.49 9.67 -0.89
CA ASN A 95 3.36 10.67 -1.50
C ASN A 95 4.81 10.29 -1.24
N TYR A 96 5.70 10.58 -2.18
CA TYR A 96 7.13 10.55 -1.91
C TYR A 96 7.53 11.71 -1.00
N ILE A 97 8.43 11.44 -0.08
CA ILE A 97 8.97 12.42 0.86
C ILE A 97 10.21 13.10 0.25
#